data_a0d79621bdb346413f6fbb4d4d1e579c
#
_entry.id   a0d79621bdb346413f6fbb4d4d1e579c
#
_cell.length_a   1.000
_cell.length_b   1.000
_cell.length_c   1.000
_cell.angle_alpha   90.00
_cell.angle_beta   90.00
_cell.angle_gamma   90.00
#
_symmetry.space_group_name_H-M   'P 1'
#
loop_
_entity.id
_entity.type
_entity.pdbx_description
1 polymer ?
#
loop_
_entity_poly.entity_id
_entity_poly.type
_entity_poly.pdbx_seq_one_letter_code
_entity_poly.pdbx_strand_id
1 'polypeptide(L)'
;DTRWANLQIEHELYCHGHLIEAGVSHAAATGQEELLTIARKAANRIVDDFRDVGPEGTDGHEEIELALIRLYRLTGERTYLEMAQQFIDRRGRITGFALHIWRQNAAVTARRKAVKELRQAYIAAHPEHAVFKLPPSNPAVMPPHSQLRSKLSGLSGKMLQQHAPFSQQTVPVGHAVRFGYLETAAAMLVREQDWPAAHPYRIAMEKAWERMVTRRMYVTGGLGAQPALEGFGNDYELDPEYAYTETCAALASLFWNWELALLTGQMKYSDLFEWQLYNAAAVGIGLSGDCYLYNNPLLCRGGVKRQAWYVVPCCPSNLSRTWADLGRYIFSCQANTLTIHQYIGCRTTLALGGAQVSVELRSKLPWEGEVTIRLDPEAEAEFAVALRIPAWAAEETQLLVNQQPVELPP
;
A
#
# COMPACT_ATOMS: atom_id res chain seq x y z
N ASP A 1 -4.75 -18.06 -25.98
CA ASP A 1 -4.21 -17.16 -25.00
C ASP A 1 -5.34 -16.28 -24.44
N THR A 2 -5.47 -16.24 -23.13
CA THR A 2 -6.57 -15.57 -22.44
C THR A 2 -6.09 -14.43 -21.56
N ARG A 3 -4.80 -14.06 -21.64
CA ARG A 3 -4.22 -12.92 -20.93
C ARG A 3 -4.98 -11.64 -21.19
N TRP A 4 -5.08 -10.83 -20.15
CA TRP A 4 -5.62 -9.47 -20.19
C TRP A 4 -7.09 -9.37 -20.63
N ALA A 5 -7.85 -10.48 -20.56
CA ALA A 5 -9.21 -10.52 -21.07
C ALA A 5 -10.19 -9.61 -20.31
N ASN A 6 -9.94 -9.34 -19.05
CA ASN A 6 -10.71 -8.36 -18.27
C ASN A 6 -9.81 -7.66 -17.25
N LEU A 7 -9.11 -6.65 -17.69
CA LEU A 7 -8.20 -5.86 -16.88
C LEU A 7 -8.90 -5.15 -15.71
N GLN A 8 -10.16 -4.78 -15.86
CA GLN A 8 -10.85 -3.98 -14.86
C GLN A 8 -11.36 -4.79 -13.66
N ILE A 9 -11.64 -6.09 -13.84
CA ILE A 9 -12.26 -6.92 -12.79
C ILE A 9 -11.34 -8.07 -12.34
N GLU A 10 -10.59 -8.66 -13.27
CA GLU A 10 -9.64 -9.74 -12.95
C GLU A 10 -8.29 -9.15 -12.51
N HIS A 11 -7.69 -9.74 -11.49
CA HIS A 11 -6.51 -9.21 -10.81
C HIS A 11 -5.20 -9.73 -11.45
N GLU A 12 -5.15 -9.80 -12.77
CA GLU A 12 -4.01 -10.41 -13.47
C GLU A 12 -2.75 -9.52 -13.34
N LEU A 13 -2.87 -8.22 -13.63
CA LEU A 13 -1.75 -7.27 -13.44
C LEU A 13 -1.38 -7.09 -11.96
N TYR A 14 -2.38 -7.07 -11.06
CA TYR A 14 -2.15 -7.05 -9.63
C TYR A 14 -1.27 -8.23 -9.16
N CYS A 15 -1.59 -9.45 -9.59
CA CYS A 15 -0.79 -10.63 -9.25
C CYS A 15 0.62 -10.56 -9.84
N HIS A 16 0.78 -10.02 -11.05
CA HIS A 16 2.10 -9.79 -11.65
C HIS A 16 2.88 -8.70 -10.90
N GLY A 17 2.22 -7.66 -10.41
CA GLY A 17 2.81 -6.64 -9.54
C GLY A 17 3.43 -7.28 -8.29
N HIS A 18 2.67 -8.10 -7.57
CA HIS A 18 3.19 -8.83 -6.41
C HIS A 18 4.33 -9.78 -6.74
N LEU A 19 4.29 -10.46 -7.89
CA LEU A 19 5.42 -11.30 -8.36
C LEU A 19 6.69 -10.44 -8.60
N ILE A 20 6.54 -9.28 -9.21
CA ILE A 20 7.64 -8.36 -9.45
C ILE A 20 8.22 -7.84 -8.13
N GLU A 21 7.37 -7.42 -7.19
CA GLU A 21 7.81 -7.00 -5.87
C GLU A 21 8.52 -8.11 -5.09
N ALA A 22 8.03 -9.34 -5.18
CA ALA A 22 8.69 -10.50 -4.57
C ALA A 22 10.09 -10.72 -5.18
N GLY A 23 10.23 -10.61 -6.50
CA GLY A 23 11.51 -10.72 -7.19
C GLY A 23 12.50 -9.64 -6.78
N VAL A 24 12.03 -8.39 -6.70
CA VAL A 24 12.83 -7.23 -6.24
C VAL A 24 13.29 -7.41 -4.79
N SER A 25 12.35 -7.75 -3.90
CA SER A 25 12.65 -7.91 -2.47
C SER A 25 13.58 -9.08 -2.21
N HIS A 26 13.39 -10.22 -2.90
CA HIS A 26 14.25 -11.38 -2.78
C HIS A 26 15.69 -11.07 -3.24
N ALA A 27 15.85 -10.44 -4.40
CA ALA A 27 17.16 -10.08 -4.91
C ALA A 27 17.87 -9.07 -3.97
N ALA A 28 17.15 -8.06 -3.49
CA ALA A 28 17.71 -7.06 -2.56
C ALA A 28 18.14 -7.68 -1.21
N ALA A 29 17.41 -8.68 -0.70
CA ALA A 29 17.68 -9.29 0.59
C ALA A 29 18.76 -10.38 0.54
N THR A 30 18.87 -11.11 -0.58
CA THR A 30 19.71 -12.32 -0.68
C THR A 30 20.85 -12.23 -1.69
N GLY A 31 20.79 -11.27 -2.61
CA GLY A 31 21.69 -11.19 -3.77
C GLY A 31 21.42 -12.25 -4.85
N GLN A 32 20.37 -13.10 -4.70
CA GLN A 32 20.01 -14.13 -5.67
C GLN A 32 19.08 -13.57 -6.75
N GLU A 33 19.31 -13.93 -8.01
CA GLU A 33 18.62 -13.34 -9.16
C GLU A 33 17.58 -14.23 -9.83
N GLU A 34 17.40 -15.48 -9.40
CA GLU A 34 16.49 -16.43 -10.06
C GLU A 34 15.05 -15.92 -10.11
N LEU A 35 14.54 -15.46 -8.96
CA LEU A 35 13.19 -14.92 -8.88
C LEU A 35 13.07 -13.56 -9.60
N LEU A 36 14.11 -12.73 -9.51
CA LEU A 36 14.19 -11.46 -10.25
C LEU A 36 14.15 -11.68 -11.75
N THR A 37 14.84 -12.71 -12.24
CA THR A 37 14.83 -13.09 -13.68
C THR A 37 13.41 -13.44 -14.16
N ILE A 38 12.64 -14.17 -13.33
CA ILE A 38 11.24 -14.46 -13.63
C ILE A 38 10.38 -13.19 -13.61
N ALA A 39 10.56 -12.36 -12.59
CA ALA A 39 9.87 -11.09 -12.45
C ALA A 39 10.14 -10.14 -13.63
N ARG A 40 11.39 -10.02 -14.09
CA ARG A 40 11.77 -9.24 -15.28
C ARG A 40 11.12 -9.77 -16.56
N LYS A 41 11.03 -11.09 -16.75
CA LYS A 41 10.30 -11.67 -17.90
C LYS A 41 8.82 -11.27 -17.89
N ALA A 42 8.18 -11.29 -16.73
CA ALA A 42 6.79 -10.85 -16.57
C ALA A 42 6.65 -9.34 -16.84
N ALA A 43 7.53 -8.51 -16.29
CA ALA A 43 7.55 -7.06 -16.50
C ALA A 43 7.79 -6.70 -17.98
N ASN A 44 8.75 -7.33 -18.65
CA ASN A 44 9.01 -7.12 -20.07
C ASN A 44 7.79 -7.49 -20.92
N ARG A 45 7.12 -8.60 -20.59
CA ARG A 45 5.89 -8.99 -21.29
C ARG A 45 4.79 -7.95 -21.10
N ILE A 46 4.65 -7.37 -19.91
CA ILE A 46 3.69 -6.30 -19.65
C ILE A 46 4.04 -5.04 -20.47
N VAL A 47 5.30 -4.65 -20.49
CA VAL A 47 5.77 -3.52 -21.30
C VAL A 47 5.46 -3.74 -22.79
N ASP A 48 5.76 -4.92 -23.32
CA ASP A 48 5.51 -5.25 -24.73
C ASP A 48 4.01 -5.24 -25.08
N ASP A 49 3.15 -5.76 -24.19
CA ASP A 49 1.71 -5.84 -24.43
C ASP A 49 1.00 -4.49 -24.23
N PHE A 50 1.53 -3.58 -23.41
CA PHE A 50 0.81 -2.37 -22.99
C PHE A 50 1.44 -1.05 -23.47
N ARG A 51 2.65 -1.03 -23.97
CA ARG A 51 3.35 0.19 -24.41
C ARG A 51 2.52 1.05 -25.36
N ASP A 52 1.90 0.43 -26.36
CA ASP A 52 1.19 1.10 -27.44
C ASP A 52 -0.36 1.01 -27.28
N VAL A 53 -0.83 0.61 -26.10
CA VAL A 53 -2.28 0.49 -25.83
C VAL A 53 -2.81 1.83 -25.28
N GLY A 54 -4.05 2.17 -25.64
CA GLY A 54 -4.73 3.37 -25.15
C GLY A 54 -5.19 3.28 -23.68
N PRO A 55 -6.09 4.18 -23.25
CA PRO A 55 -6.61 4.22 -21.87
C PRO A 55 -7.25 2.90 -21.42
N GLU A 56 -7.76 2.11 -22.32
CA GLU A 56 -8.38 0.79 -22.05
C GLU A 56 -7.36 -0.22 -21.49
N GLY A 57 -6.07 -0.02 -21.73
CA GLY A 57 -4.98 -0.82 -21.19
C GLY A 57 -4.59 -0.46 -19.75
N THR A 58 -5.57 -0.14 -18.92
CA THR A 58 -5.38 0.16 -17.50
C THR A 58 -6.03 -0.94 -16.68
N ASP A 59 -5.36 -1.42 -15.65
CA ASP A 59 -5.92 -2.42 -14.74
C ASP A 59 -6.99 -1.83 -13.81
N GLY A 60 -7.77 -2.70 -13.20
CA GLY A 60 -8.78 -2.30 -12.24
C GLY A 60 -8.32 -2.38 -10.80
N HIS A 61 -7.15 -2.95 -10.52
CA HIS A 61 -6.56 -2.97 -9.19
C HIS A 61 -5.09 -2.62 -9.28
N GLU A 62 -4.77 -1.47 -8.76
CA GLU A 62 -3.45 -0.89 -8.71
C GLU A 62 -2.51 -1.76 -7.87
N GLU A 63 -1.33 -1.95 -8.30
CA GLU A 63 -0.16 -2.63 -7.72
C GLU A 63 0.97 -2.65 -8.75
N ILE A 64 0.62 -2.83 -10.03
CA ILE A 64 1.62 -2.97 -11.09
C ILE A 64 2.47 -1.71 -11.24
N GLU A 65 1.88 -0.53 -11.02
CA GLU A 65 2.55 0.75 -11.14
C GLU A 65 3.69 0.85 -10.11
N LEU A 66 3.39 0.58 -8.84
CA LEU A 66 4.41 0.65 -7.78
C LEU A 66 5.48 -0.45 -7.92
N ALA A 67 5.08 -1.64 -8.37
CA ALA A 67 6.00 -2.74 -8.60
C ALA A 67 7.01 -2.44 -9.74
N LEU A 68 6.54 -1.85 -10.83
CA LEU A 68 7.40 -1.41 -11.93
C LEU A 68 8.39 -0.31 -11.50
N ILE A 69 7.96 0.64 -10.66
CA ILE A 69 8.87 1.67 -10.12
C ILE A 69 9.92 1.04 -9.20
N ARG A 70 9.54 0.07 -8.37
CA ARG A 70 10.51 -0.67 -7.55
C ARG A 70 11.51 -1.47 -8.39
N LEU A 71 11.03 -2.10 -9.46
CA LEU A 71 11.91 -2.79 -10.40
C LEU A 71 12.87 -1.81 -11.10
N TYR A 72 12.39 -0.62 -11.50
CA TYR A 72 13.24 0.46 -12.01
C TYR A 72 14.32 0.86 -10.99
N ARG A 73 13.97 1.08 -9.73
CA ARG A 73 14.93 1.43 -8.66
C ARG A 73 16.06 0.40 -8.51
N LEU A 74 15.74 -0.88 -8.70
CA LEU A 74 16.72 -1.96 -8.60
C LEU A 74 17.58 -2.10 -9.85
N THR A 75 16.99 -1.95 -11.04
CA THR A 75 17.67 -2.28 -12.32
C THR A 75 18.20 -1.08 -13.08
N GLY A 76 17.70 0.13 -12.81
CA GLY A 76 17.97 1.34 -13.57
C GLY A 76 17.29 1.40 -14.94
N GLU A 77 16.46 0.39 -15.32
CA GLU A 77 15.83 0.32 -16.63
C GLU A 77 14.62 1.26 -16.72
N ARG A 78 14.77 2.41 -17.35
CA ARG A 78 13.75 3.47 -17.45
C ARG A 78 12.43 3.01 -18.06
N THR A 79 12.44 2.00 -18.91
CA THR A 79 11.22 1.45 -19.53
C THR A 79 10.17 1.05 -18.50
N TYR A 80 10.58 0.55 -17.34
CA TYR A 80 9.65 0.21 -16.26
C TYR A 80 9.02 1.45 -15.62
N LEU A 81 9.83 2.51 -15.41
CA LEU A 81 9.31 3.78 -14.88
C LEU A 81 8.34 4.44 -15.86
N GLU A 82 8.68 4.43 -17.16
CA GLU A 82 7.83 4.97 -18.22
C GLU A 82 6.50 4.20 -18.35
N MET A 83 6.52 2.87 -18.21
CA MET A 83 5.31 2.05 -18.24
C MET A 83 4.41 2.32 -17.01
N ALA A 84 5.01 2.44 -15.81
CA ALA A 84 4.28 2.82 -14.61
C ALA A 84 3.61 4.20 -14.76
N GLN A 85 4.33 5.18 -15.28
CA GLN A 85 3.78 6.49 -15.59
C GLN A 85 2.61 6.40 -16.56
N GLN A 86 2.75 5.63 -17.65
CA GLN A 86 1.67 5.46 -18.61
C GLN A 86 0.40 4.86 -17.97
N PHE A 87 0.53 3.87 -17.08
CA PHE A 87 -0.62 3.32 -16.37
C PHE A 87 -1.32 4.39 -15.52
N ILE A 88 -0.58 5.22 -14.78
CA ILE A 88 -1.15 6.32 -13.99
C ILE A 88 -1.80 7.37 -14.89
N ASP A 89 -1.13 7.77 -15.99
CA ASP A 89 -1.61 8.80 -16.92
C ASP A 89 -2.88 8.37 -17.68
N ARG A 90 -3.10 7.09 -17.87
CA ARG A 90 -4.30 6.52 -18.52
C ARG A 90 -5.54 6.54 -17.63
N ARG A 91 -5.38 6.63 -16.30
CA ARG A 91 -6.50 6.62 -15.34
C ARG A 91 -7.49 7.73 -15.64
N GLY A 92 -8.78 7.38 -15.60
CA GLY A 92 -9.87 8.29 -15.82
C GLY A 92 -10.05 8.81 -17.26
N ARG A 93 -9.38 8.18 -18.23
CA ARG A 93 -9.44 8.59 -19.65
C ARG A 93 -10.24 7.65 -20.55
N ILE A 94 -10.82 6.57 -20.03
CA ILE A 94 -11.64 5.63 -20.78
C ILE A 94 -12.98 6.29 -21.11
N THR A 95 -13.21 6.57 -22.39
CA THR A 95 -14.47 7.13 -22.87
C THR A 95 -15.60 6.11 -22.74
N GLY A 96 -16.73 6.51 -22.14
CA GLY A 96 -17.88 5.62 -21.96
C GLY A 96 -17.59 4.44 -21.03
N PHE A 97 -16.90 4.69 -19.91
CA PHE A 97 -16.42 3.68 -18.96
C PHE A 97 -17.49 2.64 -18.58
N ALA A 98 -18.74 3.04 -18.33
CA ALA A 98 -19.81 2.10 -18.00
C ALA A 98 -20.08 1.07 -19.11
N LEU A 99 -20.04 1.48 -20.38
CA LEU A 99 -20.19 0.60 -21.52
C LEU A 99 -18.95 -0.31 -21.69
N HIS A 100 -17.76 0.23 -21.43
CA HIS A 100 -16.51 -0.52 -21.46
C HIS A 100 -16.56 -1.68 -20.45
N ILE A 101 -16.90 -1.41 -19.17
CA ILE A 101 -17.07 -2.42 -18.13
C ILE A 101 -18.12 -3.46 -18.50
N TRP A 102 -19.25 -3.02 -19.02
CA TRP A 102 -20.31 -3.95 -19.43
C TRP A 102 -19.83 -4.91 -20.52
N ARG A 103 -19.14 -4.40 -21.56
CA ARG A 103 -18.57 -5.22 -22.64
C ARG A 103 -17.54 -6.21 -22.13
N GLN A 104 -16.61 -5.79 -21.28
CA GLN A 104 -15.61 -6.68 -20.69
C GLN A 104 -16.28 -7.79 -19.86
N ASN A 105 -17.25 -7.46 -19.03
CA ASN A 105 -17.97 -8.45 -18.22
C ASN A 105 -18.76 -9.45 -19.10
N ALA A 106 -19.39 -8.99 -20.16
CA ALA A 106 -20.12 -9.86 -21.06
C ALA A 106 -19.18 -10.88 -21.75
N ALA A 107 -18.02 -10.41 -22.23
CA ALA A 107 -17.02 -11.27 -22.87
C ALA A 107 -16.45 -12.33 -21.92
N VAL A 108 -16.26 -11.99 -20.65
CA VAL A 108 -15.66 -12.89 -19.65
C VAL A 108 -16.66 -13.88 -19.04
N THR A 109 -17.95 -13.56 -19.04
CA THR A 109 -18.97 -14.43 -18.42
C THR A 109 -19.01 -15.82 -19.03
N ALA A 110 -18.98 -15.93 -20.34
CA ALA A 110 -18.95 -17.21 -21.05
C ALA A 110 -17.67 -18.00 -20.71
N ARG A 111 -16.54 -17.33 -20.70
CA ARG A 111 -15.24 -17.91 -20.36
C ARG A 111 -15.19 -18.42 -18.91
N ARG A 112 -15.69 -17.65 -17.93
CA ARG A 112 -15.76 -18.07 -16.54
C ARG A 112 -16.57 -19.35 -16.35
N LYS A 113 -17.66 -19.51 -17.12
CA LYS A 113 -18.46 -20.72 -17.12
C LYS A 113 -17.64 -21.91 -17.63
N ALA A 114 -16.97 -21.79 -18.77
CA ALA A 114 -16.13 -22.85 -19.32
C ALA A 114 -14.98 -23.22 -18.39
N VAL A 115 -14.27 -22.24 -17.80
CA VAL A 115 -13.20 -22.51 -16.83
C VAL A 115 -13.73 -23.21 -15.58
N LYS A 116 -14.92 -22.83 -15.10
CA LYS A 116 -15.55 -23.50 -13.95
C LYS A 116 -15.87 -24.95 -14.24
N GLU A 117 -16.41 -25.24 -15.43
CA GLU A 117 -16.70 -26.61 -15.87
C GLU A 117 -15.44 -27.47 -16.01
N LEU A 118 -14.38 -26.93 -16.63
CA LEU A 118 -13.07 -27.59 -16.73
C LEU A 118 -12.45 -27.87 -15.34
N ARG A 119 -12.53 -26.89 -14.43
CA ARG A 119 -12.04 -27.07 -13.07
C ARG A 119 -12.81 -28.15 -12.31
N GLN A 120 -14.14 -28.17 -12.46
CA GLN A 120 -14.96 -29.21 -11.83
C GLN A 120 -14.64 -30.60 -12.38
N ALA A 121 -14.48 -30.75 -13.69
CA ALA A 121 -14.08 -31.99 -14.32
C ALA A 121 -12.66 -32.44 -13.85
N TYR A 122 -11.72 -31.51 -13.76
CA TYR A 122 -10.36 -31.80 -13.26
C TYR A 122 -10.39 -32.27 -11.82
N ILE A 123 -11.08 -31.58 -10.91
CA ILE A 123 -11.19 -31.96 -9.49
C ILE A 123 -11.92 -33.31 -9.34
N ALA A 124 -12.92 -33.61 -10.18
CA ALA A 124 -13.58 -34.91 -10.16
C ALA A 124 -12.63 -36.06 -10.57
N ALA A 125 -11.71 -35.80 -11.49
CA ALA A 125 -10.67 -36.74 -11.90
C ALA A 125 -9.48 -36.84 -10.92
N HIS A 126 -9.24 -35.79 -10.14
CA HIS A 126 -8.13 -35.64 -9.21
C HIS A 126 -8.62 -35.14 -7.83
N PRO A 127 -9.33 -35.98 -7.04
CA PRO A 127 -9.88 -35.58 -5.75
C PRO A 127 -8.84 -35.07 -4.76
N GLU A 128 -7.60 -35.52 -4.86
CA GLU A 128 -6.44 -35.09 -4.07
C GLU A 128 -6.09 -33.61 -4.29
N HIS A 129 -6.49 -33.05 -5.42
CA HIS A 129 -6.31 -31.63 -5.75
C HIS A 129 -7.53 -30.77 -5.35
N ALA A 130 -8.52 -31.33 -4.66
CA ALA A 130 -9.63 -30.57 -4.14
C ALA A 130 -9.11 -29.54 -3.11
N VAL A 131 -9.31 -28.27 -3.42
CA VAL A 131 -8.91 -27.17 -2.52
C VAL A 131 -9.68 -27.29 -1.21
N PHE A 132 -9.00 -27.24 -0.08
CA PHE A 132 -9.63 -27.12 1.23
C PHE A 132 -10.65 -25.98 1.20
N LYS A 133 -11.85 -26.21 1.75
CA LYS A 133 -12.81 -25.14 1.98
C LYS A 133 -12.26 -24.25 3.07
N LEU A 134 -11.61 -23.17 2.66
CA LEU A 134 -11.24 -22.12 3.60
C LEU A 134 -12.50 -21.44 4.15
N PRO A 135 -12.47 -21.01 5.39
CA PRO A 135 -13.60 -20.30 5.98
C PRO A 135 -13.90 -19.02 5.20
N PRO A 136 -15.15 -18.59 5.11
CA PRO A 136 -15.50 -17.31 4.52
C PRO A 136 -14.88 -16.17 5.34
N SER A 137 -14.72 -15.02 4.72
CA SER A 137 -14.37 -13.77 5.41
C SER A 137 -15.36 -13.48 6.54
N ASN A 138 -14.93 -12.75 7.56
CA ASN A 138 -15.81 -12.30 8.62
C ASN A 138 -17.02 -11.55 8.04
N PRO A 139 -18.21 -11.75 8.59
CA PRO A 139 -19.37 -11.03 8.14
C PRO A 139 -19.18 -9.52 8.38
N ALA A 140 -19.53 -8.72 7.40
CA ALA A 140 -19.61 -7.27 7.54
C ALA A 140 -21.07 -6.85 7.63
N VAL A 141 -21.38 -5.95 8.54
CA VAL A 141 -22.71 -5.34 8.63
C VAL A 141 -22.86 -4.38 7.46
N MET A 142 -23.92 -4.58 6.67
CA MET A 142 -24.14 -3.80 5.44
C MET A 142 -25.07 -2.61 5.72
N PRO A 143 -24.60 -1.38 5.46
CA PRO A 143 -25.49 -0.22 5.55
C PRO A 143 -26.61 -0.28 4.49
N PRO A 144 -27.74 0.40 4.72
CA PRO A 144 -28.80 0.50 3.72
C PRO A 144 -28.30 0.95 2.35
N HIS A 145 -28.83 0.35 1.30
CA HIS A 145 -28.48 0.66 -0.10
C HIS A 145 -27.00 0.44 -0.50
N SER A 146 -26.20 -0.24 0.33
CA SER A 146 -24.77 -0.47 0.08
C SER A 146 -24.50 -1.14 -1.26
N GLN A 147 -25.32 -2.12 -1.67
CA GLN A 147 -25.19 -2.80 -2.96
C GLN A 147 -25.49 -1.87 -4.16
N LEU A 148 -26.46 -0.97 -4.04
CA LEU A 148 -26.75 0.02 -5.05
C LEU A 148 -25.62 1.03 -5.18
N ARG A 149 -25.08 1.51 -4.05
CA ARG A 149 -23.94 2.43 -4.01
C ARG A 149 -22.70 1.80 -4.64
N SER A 150 -22.43 0.54 -4.36
CA SER A 150 -21.32 -0.21 -4.96
C SER A 150 -21.47 -0.31 -6.48
N LYS A 151 -22.68 -0.66 -6.99
CA LYS A 151 -22.95 -0.72 -8.44
C LYS A 151 -22.77 0.64 -9.11
N LEU A 152 -23.29 1.72 -8.53
CA LEU A 152 -23.13 3.07 -9.05
C LEU A 152 -21.66 3.53 -9.03
N SER A 153 -20.92 3.18 -8.01
CA SER A 153 -19.48 3.44 -7.91
C SER A 153 -18.70 2.69 -9.00
N GLY A 154 -19.06 1.43 -9.26
CA GLY A 154 -18.47 0.66 -10.36
C GLY A 154 -18.74 1.27 -11.74
N LEU A 155 -20.01 1.62 -12.04
CA LEU A 155 -20.39 2.21 -13.31
C LEU A 155 -19.80 3.61 -13.55
N SER A 156 -19.64 4.40 -12.48
CA SER A 156 -19.03 5.74 -12.57
C SER A 156 -17.49 5.72 -12.61
N GLY A 157 -16.88 4.56 -12.51
CA GLY A 157 -15.42 4.40 -12.43
C GLY A 157 -14.81 4.73 -11.06
N LYS A 158 -15.57 5.21 -10.09
CA LYS A 158 -15.05 5.58 -8.76
C LYS A 158 -14.42 4.39 -8.03
N MET A 159 -15.08 3.22 -8.10
CA MET A 159 -14.59 2.00 -7.47
C MET A 159 -13.19 1.60 -7.95
N LEU A 160 -12.85 1.92 -9.19
CA LEU A 160 -11.65 1.47 -9.91
C LEU A 160 -10.67 2.62 -10.20
N GLN A 161 -10.80 3.75 -9.52
CA GLN A 161 -9.98 4.95 -9.73
C GLN A 161 -9.98 5.46 -11.19
N GLN A 162 -11.09 5.21 -11.93
CA GLN A 162 -11.28 5.56 -13.34
C GLN A 162 -12.26 6.72 -13.55
N HIS A 163 -12.67 7.42 -12.48
CA HIS A 163 -13.69 8.47 -12.53
C HIS A 163 -13.17 9.83 -13.04
N ALA A 164 -11.87 10.05 -12.99
CA ALA A 164 -11.19 11.27 -13.42
C ALA A 164 -9.69 11.00 -13.67
N PRO A 165 -8.99 11.82 -14.47
CA PRO A 165 -7.54 11.80 -14.55
C PRO A 165 -6.91 11.99 -13.17
N PHE A 166 -5.76 11.36 -12.90
CA PHE A 166 -5.14 11.36 -11.58
C PHE A 166 -4.96 12.77 -11.00
N SER A 167 -4.51 13.72 -11.80
CA SER A 167 -4.33 15.13 -11.39
C SER A 167 -5.62 15.83 -10.89
N GLN A 168 -6.79 15.22 -11.09
CA GLN A 168 -8.09 15.73 -10.64
C GLN A 168 -8.67 14.90 -9.48
N GLN A 169 -8.02 13.80 -9.08
CA GLN A 169 -8.45 12.92 -8.00
C GLN A 169 -8.06 13.51 -6.64
N THR A 170 -8.75 14.55 -6.21
CA THR A 170 -8.49 15.29 -4.96
C THR A 170 -9.33 14.82 -3.78
N VAL A 171 -10.10 13.76 -3.96
CA VAL A 171 -11.04 13.21 -2.96
C VAL A 171 -10.91 11.71 -2.92
N PRO A 172 -10.62 11.10 -1.76
CA PRO A 172 -10.60 9.65 -1.62
C PRO A 172 -11.97 9.04 -1.92
N VAL A 173 -12.10 8.25 -2.96
CA VAL A 173 -13.35 7.58 -3.34
C VAL A 173 -13.10 6.14 -3.75
N GLY A 174 -14.14 5.35 -3.79
CA GLY A 174 -14.07 3.98 -4.28
C GLY A 174 -13.37 3.04 -3.30
N HIS A 175 -12.75 2.01 -3.84
CA HIS A 175 -12.07 0.98 -3.05
C HIS A 175 -10.79 1.53 -2.39
N ALA A 176 -10.67 1.36 -1.08
CA ALA A 176 -9.64 2.04 -0.28
C ALA A 176 -8.23 1.53 -0.57
N VAL A 177 -8.05 0.24 -0.84
CA VAL A 177 -6.74 -0.34 -1.18
C VAL A 177 -6.27 0.15 -2.54
N ARG A 178 -7.14 0.11 -3.55
CA ARG A 178 -6.83 0.62 -4.90
C ARG A 178 -6.40 2.08 -4.86
N PHE A 179 -7.15 2.90 -4.15
CA PHE A 179 -6.80 4.30 -3.92
C PHE A 179 -5.40 4.43 -3.30
N GLY A 180 -5.13 3.75 -2.18
CA GLY A 180 -3.85 3.86 -1.47
C GLY A 180 -2.65 3.37 -2.31
N TYR A 181 -2.84 2.34 -3.13
CA TYR A 181 -1.78 1.85 -4.02
C TYR A 181 -1.50 2.81 -5.18
N LEU A 182 -2.54 3.37 -5.79
CA LEU A 182 -2.39 4.39 -6.83
C LEU A 182 -1.66 5.63 -6.29
N GLU A 183 -2.06 6.12 -5.13
CA GLU A 183 -1.44 7.26 -4.47
C GLU A 183 0.03 6.98 -4.10
N THR A 184 0.33 5.75 -3.64
CA THR A 184 1.71 5.32 -3.38
C THR A 184 2.55 5.35 -4.66
N ALA A 185 2.04 4.74 -5.74
CA ALA A 185 2.73 4.72 -7.03
C ALA A 185 2.95 6.13 -7.60
N ALA A 186 1.96 7.00 -7.47
CA ALA A 186 2.07 8.39 -7.90
C ALA A 186 3.12 9.17 -7.09
N ALA A 187 3.17 8.97 -5.77
CA ALA A 187 4.19 9.60 -4.92
C ALA A 187 5.61 9.10 -5.27
N MET A 188 5.75 7.78 -5.51
CA MET A 188 7.01 7.21 -6.00
C MET A 188 7.42 7.82 -7.34
N LEU A 189 6.50 7.89 -8.31
CA LEU A 189 6.76 8.46 -9.63
C LEU A 189 7.21 9.93 -9.55
N VAL A 190 6.49 10.74 -8.77
CA VAL A 190 6.83 12.17 -8.57
C VAL A 190 8.24 12.32 -8.02
N ARG A 191 8.64 11.45 -7.09
CA ARG A 191 9.99 11.44 -6.51
C ARG A 191 11.06 11.02 -7.51
N GLU A 192 10.81 9.97 -8.29
CA GLU A 192 11.78 9.51 -9.31
C GLU A 192 11.96 10.50 -10.48
N GLN A 193 10.94 11.28 -10.76
CA GLN A 193 10.97 12.30 -11.81
C GLN A 193 11.38 13.69 -11.29
N ASP A 194 11.61 13.82 -9.99
CA ASP A 194 11.92 15.09 -9.30
C ASP A 194 10.93 16.22 -9.64
N TRP A 195 9.66 15.90 -9.73
CA TRP A 195 8.63 16.88 -10.07
C TRP A 195 8.40 17.88 -8.94
N PRO A 196 8.30 19.19 -9.26
CA PRO A 196 8.21 20.25 -8.26
C PRO A 196 6.89 20.17 -7.46
N ALA A 197 6.85 20.88 -6.32
CA ALA A 197 5.66 20.97 -5.46
C ALA A 197 4.41 21.46 -6.20
N ALA A 198 4.58 22.31 -7.21
CA ALA A 198 3.49 22.81 -8.05
C ALA A 198 2.98 21.79 -9.10
N HIS A 199 3.58 20.61 -9.19
CA HIS A 199 3.13 19.60 -10.15
C HIS A 199 1.70 19.14 -9.82
N PRO A 200 0.80 18.99 -10.82
CA PRO A 200 -0.60 18.65 -10.58
C PRO A 200 -0.82 17.36 -9.77
N TYR A 201 0.07 16.37 -9.89
CA TYR A 201 0.00 15.13 -9.12
C TYR A 201 0.26 15.37 -7.63
N ARG A 202 1.26 16.19 -7.28
CA ARG A 202 1.53 16.54 -5.87
C ARG A 202 0.35 17.27 -5.25
N ILE A 203 -0.19 18.25 -5.96
CA ILE A 203 -1.37 19.02 -5.50
C ILE A 203 -2.58 18.09 -5.29
N ALA A 204 -2.81 17.14 -6.19
CA ALA A 204 -3.91 16.20 -6.07
C ALA A 204 -3.73 15.29 -4.85
N MET A 205 -2.56 14.67 -4.68
CA MET A 205 -2.22 13.82 -3.55
C MET A 205 -2.35 14.54 -2.20
N GLU A 206 -1.81 15.73 -2.07
CA GLU A 206 -1.86 16.50 -0.81
C GLU A 206 -3.32 16.85 -0.41
N LYS A 207 -4.15 17.25 -1.37
CA LYS A 207 -5.59 17.49 -1.14
C LYS A 207 -6.35 16.21 -0.79
N ALA A 208 -6.06 15.13 -1.48
CA ALA A 208 -6.67 13.83 -1.21
C ALA A 208 -6.28 13.33 0.19
N TRP A 209 -5.01 13.45 0.58
CA TRP A 209 -4.51 13.08 1.89
C TRP A 209 -5.18 13.89 3.00
N GLU A 210 -5.21 15.22 2.88
CA GLU A 210 -5.85 16.08 3.87
C GLU A 210 -7.33 15.72 4.05
N ARG A 211 -8.05 15.52 2.94
CA ARG A 211 -9.47 15.14 3.02
C ARG A 211 -9.66 13.73 3.59
N MET A 212 -8.76 12.80 3.30
CA MET A 212 -8.77 11.46 3.90
C MET A 212 -8.67 11.56 5.41
N VAL A 213 -7.63 12.21 5.90
CA VAL A 213 -7.31 12.29 7.33
C VAL A 213 -8.38 13.05 8.11
N THR A 214 -8.87 14.16 7.55
CA THR A 214 -9.80 15.02 8.29
C THR A 214 -11.26 14.61 8.21
N ARG A 215 -11.65 13.75 7.23
CA ARG A 215 -13.09 13.51 6.95
C ARG A 215 -13.47 12.06 6.64
N ARG A 216 -12.51 11.18 6.27
CA ARG A 216 -12.81 9.83 5.75
C ARG A 216 -12.01 8.71 6.39
N MET A 217 -11.31 9.01 7.46
CA MET A 217 -10.50 8.09 8.23
C MET A 217 -11.12 7.90 9.61
N TYR A 218 -11.19 6.67 10.09
CA TYR A 218 -11.63 6.36 11.44
C TYR A 218 -10.57 6.76 12.48
N VAL A 219 -10.99 6.90 13.71
CA VAL A 219 -10.11 7.28 14.85
C VAL A 219 -8.91 6.33 15.03
N THR A 220 -9.01 5.10 14.60
CA THR A 220 -7.90 4.13 14.60
C THR A 220 -6.90 4.32 13.45
N GLY A 221 -7.17 5.22 12.52
CA GLY A 221 -6.43 5.31 11.26
C GLY A 221 -6.93 4.35 10.18
N GLY A 222 -7.95 3.53 10.49
CA GLY A 222 -8.55 2.58 9.53
C GLY A 222 -9.33 3.29 8.43
N LEU A 223 -9.37 2.70 7.25
CA LEU A 223 -10.03 3.22 6.05
C LEU A 223 -11.09 2.24 5.54
N GLY A 224 -12.19 2.78 5.02
CA GLY A 224 -13.27 1.99 4.43
C GLY A 224 -14.53 1.97 5.31
N ALA A 225 -15.51 2.79 4.94
CA ALA A 225 -16.80 2.92 5.62
C ALA A 225 -17.93 2.19 4.88
N GLN A 226 -17.64 1.62 3.69
CA GLN A 226 -18.63 0.98 2.82
C GLN A 226 -18.21 -0.47 2.53
N PRO A 227 -18.69 -1.47 3.29
CA PRO A 227 -18.27 -2.86 3.14
C PRO A 227 -18.51 -3.45 1.75
N ALA A 228 -19.64 -3.13 1.08
CA ALA A 228 -19.93 -3.62 -0.26
C ALA A 228 -19.03 -3.04 -1.35
N LEU A 229 -18.30 -1.98 -1.03
CA LEU A 229 -17.34 -1.30 -1.90
C LEU A 229 -15.90 -1.57 -1.46
N GLU A 230 -15.70 -2.10 -0.27
CA GLU A 230 -14.41 -2.18 0.43
C GLU A 230 -13.71 -0.83 0.45
N GLY A 231 -14.48 0.24 0.65
CA GLY A 231 -14.00 1.58 0.33
C GLY A 231 -14.63 2.73 1.10
N PHE A 232 -14.33 3.91 0.59
CA PHE A 232 -14.71 5.16 1.23
C PHE A 232 -16.21 5.46 1.17
N GLY A 233 -16.74 5.98 2.28
CA GLY A 233 -18.03 6.67 2.35
C GLY A 233 -17.93 8.13 1.91
N ASN A 234 -19.00 8.89 2.17
CA ASN A 234 -18.97 10.35 2.07
C ASN A 234 -18.17 10.94 3.24
N ASP A 235 -17.94 12.27 3.20
CA ASP A 235 -17.30 12.95 4.33
C ASP A 235 -18.10 12.73 5.61
N TYR A 236 -17.38 12.36 6.69
CA TYR A 236 -17.93 12.05 8.01
C TYR A 236 -18.89 10.84 8.07
N GLU A 237 -18.98 10.05 7.02
CA GLU A 237 -19.68 8.77 7.00
C GLU A 237 -18.78 7.70 7.63
N LEU A 238 -18.65 7.73 8.96
CA LEU A 238 -17.72 6.93 9.76
C LEU A 238 -18.45 6.18 10.87
N ASP A 239 -19.56 5.53 10.52
CA ASP A 239 -20.31 4.70 11.46
C ASP A 239 -19.44 3.51 11.93
N PRO A 240 -19.30 3.31 13.26
CA PRO A 240 -18.42 2.28 13.80
C PRO A 240 -18.92 0.84 13.56
N GLU A 241 -20.22 0.63 13.38
CA GLU A 241 -20.82 -0.69 13.11
C GLU A 241 -20.58 -1.11 11.65
N TYR A 242 -20.60 -0.15 10.72
CA TYR A 242 -20.37 -0.38 9.30
C TYR A 242 -18.90 -0.27 8.90
N ALA A 243 -18.04 0.05 9.84
CA ALA A 243 -16.60 0.17 9.58
C ALA A 243 -16.05 -1.13 8.98
N TYR A 244 -15.70 -1.09 7.70
CA TYR A 244 -15.01 -2.20 7.06
C TYR A 244 -13.54 -2.22 7.47
N THR A 245 -12.91 -1.05 7.44
CA THR A 245 -11.53 -0.81 7.92
C THR A 245 -10.61 -1.99 7.60
N GLU A 246 -10.50 -2.26 6.30
CA GLU A 246 -9.73 -3.38 5.79
C GLU A 246 -8.26 -3.26 6.18
N THR A 247 -7.66 -4.35 6.62
CA THR A 247 -6.23 -4.41 6.96
C THR A 247 -5.34 -3.97 5.78
N CYS A 248 -5.67 -4.40 4.54
CA CYS A 248 -4.95 -3.95 3.34
C CYS A 248 -5.06 -2.45 3.11
N ALA A 249 -6.19 -1.82 3.43
CA ALA A 249 -6.37 -0.39 3.26
C ALA A 249 -5.50 0.42 4.23
N ALA A 250 -5.36 -0.06 5.47
CA ALA A 250 -4.42 0.52 6.42
C ALA A 250 -2.98 0.44 5.91
N LEU A 251 -2.56 -0.74 5.42
CA LEU A 251 -1.23 -0.95 4.87
C LEU A 251 -0.97 -0.12 3.60
N ALA A 252 -1.93 -0.02 2.69
CA ALA A 252 -1.82 0.83 1.51
C ALA A 252 -1.60 2.30 1.89
N SER A 253 -2.29 2.78 2.93
CA SER A 253 -2.07 4.12 3.46
C SER A 253 -0.71 4.27 4.14
N LEU A 254 -0.21 3.25 4.84
CA LEU A 254 1.15 3.24 5.39
C LEU A 254 2.20 3.43 4.29
N PHE A 255 2.08 2.70 3.18
CA PHE A 255 3.01 2.82 2.06
C PHE A 255 2.97 4.21 1.43
N TRP A 256 1.78 4.78 1.28
CA TRP A 256 1.62 6.13 0.77
C TRP A 256 2.21 7.19 1.72
N ASN A 257 1.93 7.11 3.01
CA ASN A 257 2.51 8.01 4.01
C ASN A 257 4.05 7.95 4.03
N TRP A 258 4.62 6.76 3.88
CA TRP A 258 6.07 6.60 3.74
C TRP A 258 6.63 7.36 2.54
N GLU A 259 6.06 7.16 1.35
CA GLU A 259 6.53 7.84 0.14
C GLU A 259 6.31 9.36 0.21
N LEU A 260 5.23 9.83 0.84
CA LEU A 260 5.01 11.26 1.10
C LEU A 260 6.01 11.86 2.10
N ALA A 261 6.38 11.13 3.14
CA ALA A 261 7.42 11.54 4.08
C ALA A 261 8.76 11.73 3.37
N LEU A 262 9.14 10.76 2.51
CA LEU A 262 10.36 10.83 1.71
C LEU A 262 10.35 11.93 0.64
N LEU A 263 9.17 12.18 0.05
CA LEU A 263 8.99 13.20 -0.99
C LEU A 263 9.04 14.63 -0.44
N THR A 264 8.50 14.84 0.76
CA THR A 264 8.25 16.18 1.28
C THR A 264 9.10 16.57 2.49
N GLY A 265 9.68 15.59 3.20
CA GLY A 265 10.35 15.80 4.47
C GLY A 265 9.41 16.17 5.64
N GLN A 266 8.07 16.16 5.43
CA GLN A 266 7.12 16.57 6.47
C GLN A 266 6.78 15.40 7.40
N MET A 267 7.03 15.56 8.70
CA MET A 267 6.89 14.48 9.68
C MET A 267 5.43 14.08 9.99
N LYS A 268 4.43 14.91 9.63
CA LYS A 268 3.02 14.55 9.75
C LYS A 268 2.65 13.23 9.07
N TYR A 269 3.36 12.89 7.99
CA TYR A 269 3.19 11.61 7.29
C TYR A 269 3.78 10.44 8.08
N SER A 270 4.93 10.65 8.73
CA SER A 270 5.53 9.66 9.63
C SER A 270 4.71 9.48 10.92
N ASP A 271 4.05 10.53 11.41
CA ASP A 271 3.12 10.45 12.53
C ASP A 271 1.88 9.62 12.18
N LEU A 272 1.30 9.86 11.00
CA LEU A 272 0.16 9.05 10.55
C LEU A 272 0.58 7.59 10.28
N PHE A 273 1.78 7.36 9.74
CA PHE A 273 2.34 6.02 9.60
C PHE A 273 2.37 5.29 10.94
N GLU A 274 2.94 5.90 11.98
CA GLU A 274 3.00 5.33 13.34
C GLU A 274 1.60 5.04 13.89
N TRP A 275 0.69 5.99 13.78
CA TRP A 275 -0.69 5.84 14.23
C TRP A 275 -1.37 4.64 13.59
N GLN A 276 -1.29 4.54 12.27
CA GLN A 276 -1.90 3.45 11.51
C GLN A 276 -1.21 2.11 11.75
N LEU A 277 0.12 2.10 11.91
CA LEU A 277 0.88 0.88 12.20
C LEU A 277 0.36 0.20 13.47
N TYR A 278 0.24 0.95 14.55
CA TYR A 278 -0.18 0.42 15.85
C TYR A 278 -1.68 0.16 15.95
N ASN A 279 -2.52 1.03 15.39
CA ASN A 279 -3.95 1.02 15.65
C ASN A 279 -4.82 0.47 14.52
N ALA A 280 -4.31 0.37 13.29
CA ALA A 280 -5.07 -0.11 12.15
C ALA A 280 -4.46 -1.35 11.47
N ALA A 281 -3.13 -1.45 11.39
CA ALA A 281 -2.46 -2.56 10.75
C ALA A 281 -2.12 -3.69 11.73
N ALA A 282 -1.48 -3.39 12.87
CA ALA A 282 -1.07 -4.41 13.84
C ALA A 282 -2.25 -5.20 14.43
N VAL A 283 -3.43 -4.59 14.53
CA VAL A 283 -4.65 -5.28 14.97
C VAL A 283 -5.06 -6.41 14.02
N GLY A 284 -4.62 -6.35 12.76
CA GLY A 284 -4.89 -7.36 11.75
C GLY A 284 -4.19 -8.70 12.01
N ILE A 285 -3.15 -8.77 12.85
CA ILE A 285 -2.45 -10.00 13.19
C ILE A 285 -2.74 -10.42 14.63
N GLY A 286 -2.92 -11.71 14.87
CA GLY A 286 -3.06 -12.26 16.23
C GLY A 286 -1.74 -12.25 16.99
N LEU A 287 -1.83 -12.25 18.33
CA LEU A 287 -0.62 -12.29 19.20
C LEU A 287 0.21 -13.55 18.99
N SER A 288 -0.39 -14.65 18.53
CA SER A 288 0.31 -15.88 18.15
C SER A 288 1.07 -15.78 16.83
N GLY A 289 0.77 -14.76 16.00
CA GLY A 289 1.41 -14.52 14.70
C GLY A 289 0.88 -15.38 13.54
N ASP A 290 -0.09 -16.27 13.79
CA ASP A 290 -0.58 -17.28 12.83
C ASP A 290 -2.04 -17.10 12.42
N CYS A 291 -2.70 -16.04 12.86
CA CYS A 291 -4.08 -15.74 12.51
C CYS A 291 -4.30 -14.24 12.30
N TYR A 292 -5.27 -13.92 11.45
CA TYR A 292 -5.43 -12.60 10.85
C TYR A 292 -6.86 -12.11 10.88
N LEU A 293 -7.06 -10.78 10.85
CA LEU A 293 -8.31 -10.13 10.50
C LEU A 293 -8.21 -9.55 9.08
N TYR A 294 -9.31 -9.69 8.34
CA TYR A 294 -9.48 -9.05 7.05
C TYR A 294 -10.07 -7.63 7.24
N ASN A 295 -11.27 -7.57 7.80
CA ASN A 295 -11.97 -6.35 8.19
C ASN A 295 -11.97 -6.17 9.72
N ASN A 296 -11.86 -4.93 10.16
CA ASN A 296 -11.69 -4.56 11.57
C ASN A 296 -12.79 -3.60 12.02
N PRO A 297 -14.05 -4.05 12.23
CA PRO A 297 -15.12 -3.16 12.67
C PRO A 297 -14.82 -2.57 14.05
N LEU A 298 -15.15 -1.28 14.24
CA LEU A 298 -14.92 -0.58 15.51
C LEU A 298 -15.97 -0.95 16.57
N LEU A 299 -17.19 -1.28 16.13
CA LEU A 299 -18.26 -1.81 16.97
C LEU A 299 -18.61 -3.22 16.49
N CYS A 300 -18.36 -4.22 17.31
CA CYS A 300 -18.66 -5.61 17.01
C CYS A 300 -19.66 -6.20 17.98
N ARG A 301 -20.76 -6.76 17.46
CA ARG A 301 -21.78 -7.48 18.24
C ARG A 301 -21.52 -8.98 18.30
N GLY A 302 -20.32 -9.41 17.98
CA GLY A 302 -19.91 -10.82 17.90
C GLY A 302 -19.71 -11.31 16.47
N GLY A 303 -19.23 -12.55 16.32
CA GLY A 303 -19.04 -13.19 15.01
C GLY A 303 -17.74 -12.86 14.27
N VAL A 304 -17.01 -11.82 14.67
CA VAL A 304 -15.72 -11.48 14.10
C VAL A 304 -14.61 -12.29 14.77
N LYS A 305 -13.84 -13.03 14.00
CA LYS A 305 -12.75 -13.90 14.50
C LYS A 305 -11.53 -13.77 13.62
N ARG A 306 -10.35 -13.85 14.22
CA ARG A 306 -9.12 -14.07 13.47
C ARG A 306 -9.13 -15.46 12.87
N GLN A 307 -8.65 -15.57 11.63
CA GLN A 307 -8.59 -16.82 10.88
C GLN A 307 -7.16 -17.08 10.43
N ALA A 308 -6.75 -18.36 10.40
CA ALA A 308 -5.42 -18.75 9.96
C ALA A 308 -5.17 -18.35 8.48
N TRP A 309 -6.22 -18.37 7.66
CA TRP A 309 -6.11 -17.98 6.25
C TRP A 309 -7.48 -17.60 5.67
N TYR A 310 -7.48 -16.97 4.48
CA TYR A 310 -8.68 -16.54 3.75
C TYR A 310 -8.68 -17.08 2.33
N VAL A 311 -9.87 -17.21 1.72
CA VAL A 311 -10.03 -17.57 0.30
C VAL A 311 -9.36 -16.54 -0.60
N VAL A 312 -9.45 -15.25 -0.22
CA VAL A 312 -8.73 -14.14 -0.84
C VAL A 312 -7.73 -13.63 0.21
N PRO A 313 -6.46 -14.05 0.17
CA PRO A 313 -5.52 -13.85 1.27
C PRO A 313 -4.70 -12.55 1.16
N CYS A 314 -5.25 -11.47 0.59
CA CYS A 314 -4.52 -10.22 0.45
C CYS A 314 -4.07 -9.64 1.80
N CYS A 315 -4.92 -9.64 2.82
CA CYS A 315 -4.59 -9.09 4.13
C CYS A 315 -3.49 -9.87 4.87
N PRO A 316 -3.53 -11.22 4.99
CA PRO A 316 -2.44 -11.98 5.56
C PRO A 316 -1.10 -11.77 4.84
N SER A 317 -1.09 -11.83 3.50
CA SER A 317 0.13 -11.66 2.71
C SER A 317 0.69 -10.23 2.81
N ASN A 318 -0.17 -9.21 2.79
CA ASN A 318 0.25 -7.82 2.99
C ASN A 318 0.83 -7.59 4.39
N LEU A 319 0.21 -8.12 5.44
CA LEU A 319 0.77 -8.06 6.79
C LEU A 319 2.14 -8.74 6.85
N SER A 320 2.24 -9.97 6.36
CA SER A 320 3.49 -10.74 6.42
C SER A 320 4.62 -10.02 5.69
N ARG A 321 4.38 -9.50 4.47
CA ARG A 321 5.41 -8.76 3.73
C ARG A 321 5.80 -7.45 4.41
N THR A 322 4.84 -6.74 5.02
CA THR A 322 5.10 -5.48 5.71
C THR A 322 5.92 -5.70 6.98
N TRP A 323 5.58 -6.72 7.77
CA TRP A 323 6.35 -7.07 8.98
C TRP A 323 7.75 -7.54 8.64
N ALA A 324 7.93 -8.34 7.58
CA ALA A 324 9.25 -8.76 7.12
C ALA A 324 10.13 -7.60 6.64
N ASP A 325 9.52 -6.54 6.12
CA ASP A 325 10.21 -5.35 5.57
C ASP A 325 10.09 -4.11 6.49
N LEU A 326 9.67 -4.29 7.75
CA LEU A 326 9.40 -3.17 8.67
C LEU A 326 10.63 -2.28 8.90
N GLY A 327 11.82 -2.86 8.85
CA GLY A 327 13.08 -2.13 8.96
C GLY A 327 13.26 -1.00 7.93
N ARG A 328 12.67 -1.14 6.74
CA ARG A 328 12.70 -0.13 5.68
C ARG A 328 12.07 1.20 6.09
N TYR A 329 11.10 1.17 7.00
CA TYR A 329 10.31 2.34 7.38
C TYR A 329 10.85 3.06 8.64
N ILE A 330 11.96 2.59 9.19
CA ILE A 330 12.55 3.16 10.40
C ILE A 330 13.43 4.36 10.08
N PHE A 331 14.27 4.23 9.05
CA PHE A 331 15.27 5.22 8.68
C PHE A 331 15.15 5.63 7.21
N SER A 332 15.56 6.86 6.92
CA SER A 332 15.94 7.25 5.57
C SER A 332 17.28 7.96 5.59
N CYS A 333 18.06 7.76 4.53
CA CYS A 333 19.32 8.44 4.31
C CYS A 333 19.20 9.28 3.04
N GLN A 334 19.39 10.59 3.16
CA GLN A 334 19.37 11.49 2.02
C GLN A 334 20.60 12.40 2.13
N ALA A 335 21.41 12.42 1.08
CA ALA A 335 22.71 13.07 1.12
C ALA A 335 23.51 12.59 2.35
N ASN A 336 23.82 13.48 3.27
CA ASN A 336 24.59 13.18 4.48
C ASN A 336 23.73 13.27 5.76
N THR A 337 22.42 13.04 5.65
CA THR A 337 21.46 13.12 6.77
C THR A 337 20.80 11.78 6.98
N LEU A 338 20.91 11.26 8.21
CA LEU A 338 20.10 10.15 8.70
C LEU A 338 18.81 10.72 9.32
N THR A 339 17.65 10.38 8.77
CA THR A 339 16.37 10.73 9.35
C THR A 339 15.75 9.51 10.03
N ILE A 340 15.33 9.65 11.28
CA ILE A 340 14.62 8.62 12.05
C ILE A 340 13.14 8.91 11.99
N HIS A 341 12.38 8.03 11.31
CA HIS A 341 10.94 8.16 11.11
C HIS A 341 10.13 7.39 12.16
N GLN A 342 10.62 6.21 12.58
CA GLN A 342 9.92 5.35 13.53
C GLN A 342 10.86 4.91 14.65
N TYR A 343 10.37 4.94 15.88
CA TYR A 343 11.14 4.56 17.05
C TYR A 343 10.92 3.08 17.41
N ILE A 344 11.32 2.19 16.51
CA ILE A 344 11.24 0.73 16.64
C ILE A 344 12.64 0.20 16.95
N GLY A 345 12.78 -0.56 18.03
CA GLY A 345 14.08 -1.11 18.45
C GLY A 345 14.72 -1.96 17.34
N CYS A 346 15.94 -1.58 16.94
CA CYS A 346 16.67 -2.28 15.85
C CYS A 346 18.18 -1.99 15.91
N ARG A 347 18.92 -2.75 15.09
CA ARG A 347 20.32 -2.51 14.77
C ARG A 347 20.55 -2.61 13.28
N THR A 348 21.36 -1.71 12.72
CA THR A 348 21.75 -1.70 11.30
C THR A 348 23.11 -1.03 11.14
N THR A 349 23.68 -1.16 9.95
CA THR A 349 24.85 -0.40 9.53
C THR A 349 24.50 0.39 8.27
N LEU A 350 24.81 1.68 8.26
CA LEU A 350 24.46 2.61 7.19
C LEU A 350 25.73 3.35 6.72
N ALA A 351 25.79 3.67 5.43
CA ALA A 351 26.85 4.53 4.88
C ALA A 351 26.46 6.00 5.09
N LEU A 352 27.19 6.73 5.94
CA LEU A 352 26.95 8.13 6.28
C LEU A 352 28.28 8.88 6.40
N GLY A 353 28.37 10.08 5.84
CA GLY A 353 29.58 10.90 5.96
C GLY A 353 30.84 10.25 5.37
N GLY A 354 30.69 9.33 4.44
CA GLY A 354 31.81 8.58 3.85
C GLY A 354 32.32 7.41 4.71
N ALA A 355 31.68 7.12 5.85
CA ALA A 355 32.02 5.99 6.72
C ALA A 355 30.82 5.02 6.86
N GLN A 356 31.12 3.79 7.29
CA GLN A 356 30.10 2.88 7.79
C GLN A 356 29.79 3.26 9.24
N VAL A 357 28.51 3.44 9.54
CA VAL A 357 28.03 3.83 10.88
C VAL A 357 27.10 2.75 11.39
N SER A 358 27.49 2.11 12.49
CA SER A 358 26.59 1.22 13.22
C SER A 358 25.55 2.04 13.97
N VAL A 359 24.28 1.72 13.75
CA VAL A 359 23.13 2.38 14.38
C VAL A 359 22.40 1.39 15.26
N GLU A 360 22.33 1.66 16.56
CA GLU A 360 21.47 0.93 17.48
C GLU A 360 20.39 1.86 18.02
N LEU A 361 19.14 1.51 17.79
CA LEU A 361 17.98 2.16 18.34
C LEU A 361 17.34 1.24 19.38
N ARG A 362 17.25 1.69 20.63
CA ARG A 362 16.55 1.01 21.72
C ARG A 362 15.30 1.80 22.06
N SER A 363 14.17 1.15 22.00
CA SER A 363 12.87 1.74 22.28
C SER A 363 11.93 0.68 22.84
N LYS A 364 11.08 1.07 23.75
CA LYS A 364 9.93 0.29 24.24
C LYS A 364 8.60 1.01 23.99
N LEU A 365 8.62 1.97 23.08
CA LEU A 365 7.37 2.61 22.65
C LEU A 365 6.38 1.56 22.12
N PRO A 366 5.11 1.71 22.38
CA PRO A 366 4.43 2.84 23.03
C PRO A 366 4.33 2.76 24.56
N TRP A 367 5.01 1.82 25.21
CA TRP A 367 4.86 1.55 26.66
C TRP A 367 5.77 2.41 27.55
N GLU A 368 6.96 2.72 27.08
CA GLU A 368 7.94 3.56 27.79
C GLU A 368 8.42 4.66 26.83
N GLY A 369 8.48 5.91 27.28
CA GLY A 369 8.83 7.07 26.45
C GLY A 369 10.32 7.22 26.17
N GLU A 370 11.19 6.47 26.86
CA GLU A 370 12.64 6.57 26.66
C GLU A 370 13.06 5.89 25.34
N VAL A 371 13.83 6.64 24.55
CA VAL A 371 14.47 6.14 23.33
C VAL A 371 15.94 6.46 23.37
N THR A 372 16.78 5.44 23.18
CA THR A 372 18.24 5.59 23.07
C THR A 372 18.67 5.29 21.64
N ILE A 373 19.44 6.21 21.07
CA ILE A 373 20.06 6.06 19.75
C ILE A 373 21.57 6.10 19.92
N ARG A 374 22.23 5.00 19.58
CA ARG A 374 23.68 4.91 19.56
C ARG A 374 24.18 4.89 18.13
N LEU A 375 25.11 5.78 17.83
CA LEU A 375 25.80 5.90 16.55
C LEU A 375 27.29 5.63 16.77
N ASP A 376 27.83 4.69 16.01
CA ASP A 376 29.21 4.21 16.18
C ASP A 376 29.86 4.14 14.77
N PRO A 377 30.48 5.24 14.30
CA PRO A 377 31.16 5.28 13.01
C PRO A 377 32.49 4.54 13.07
N GLU A 378 32.82 3.77 12.01
CA GLU A 378 34.09 3.05 11.89
C GLU A 378 35.30 3.98 11.68
N ALA A 379 35.06 5.19 11.21
CA ALA A 379 36.05 6.24 11.02
C ALA A 379 35.45 7.60 11.36
N GLU A 380 36.28 8.62 11.52
CA GLU A 380 35.81 9.99 11.72
C GLU A 380 34.94 10.42 10.52
N ALA A 381 33.73 10.84 10.82
CA ALA A 381 32.72 11.18 9.81
C ALA A 381 31.85 12.33 10.30
N GLU A 382 31.46 13.20 9.38
CA GLU A 382 30.52 14.30 9.62
C GLU A 382 29.21 14.03 8.89
N PHE A 383 28.11 13.95 9.66
CA PHE A 383 26.76 13.75 9.13
C PHE A 383 25.71 14.36 10.07
N ALA A 384 24.56 14.65 9.52
CA ALA A 384 23.42 15.14 10.31
C ALA A 384 22.52 13.97 10.74
N VAL A 385 21.87 14.15 11.90
CA VAL A 385 20.82 13.24 12.38
C VAL A 385 19.55 14.05 12.60
N ALA A 386 18.52 13.76 11.83
CA ALA A 386 17.19 14.35 11.98
C ALA A 386 16.29 13.41 12.77
N LEU A 387 15.79 13.89 13.89
CA LEU A 387 14.89 13.14 14.76
C LEU A 387 13.45 13.63 14.58
N ARG A 388 12.54 12.72 14.29
CA ARG A 388 11.12 13.04 14.35
C ARG A 388 10.71 13.26 15.81
N ILE A 389 10.12 14.39 16.11
CA ILE A 389 9.41 14.58 17.37
C ILE A 389 7.94 14.21 17.10
N PRO A 390 7.41 13.11 17.67
CA PRO A 390 6.01 12.73 17.45
C PRO A 390 5.07 13.84 17.93
N ALA A 391 4.03 14.14 17.16
CA ALA A 391 3.10 15.20 17.53
C ALA A 391 2.45 15.00 18.91
N TRP A 392 2.24 13.75 19.32
CA TRP A 392 1.69 13.42 20.63
C TRP A 392 2.67 13.63 21.80
N ALA A 393 3.97 13.80 21.54
CA ALA A 393 5.02 14.00 22.55
C ALA A 393 5.68 15.39 22.48
N ALA A 394 5.25 16.28 21.60
CA ALA A 394 5.94 17.52 21.28
C ALA A 394 6.19 18.44 22.50
N GLU A 395 5.24 18.51 23.44
CA GLU A 395 5.32 19.39 24.61
C GLU A 395 6.24 18.86 25.73
N GLU A 396 6.50 17.54 25.77
CA GLU A 396 7.22 16.86 26.87
C GLU A 396 8.56 16.27 26.44
N THR A 397 8.93 16.39 25.16
CA THR A 397 10.15 15.79 24.63
C THR A 397 11.39 16.52 25.13
N GLN A 398 12.36 15.73 25.64
CA GLN A 398 13.69 16.20 26.00
C GLN A 398 14.72 15.48 25.16
N LEU A 399 15.73 16.20 24.69
CA LEU A 399 16.85 15.63 23.93
C LEU A 399 18.14 15.74 24.73
N LEU A 400 18.83 14.62 24.86
CA LEU A 400 20.18 14.57 25.42
C LEU A 400 21.15 14.06 24.34
N VAL A 401 22.24 14.78 24.12
CA VAL A 401 23.35 14.33 23.26
C VAL A 401 24.57 14.10 24.14
N ASN A 402 25.07 12.87 24.19
CA ASN A 402 26.15 12.47 25.10
C ASN A 402 25.87 12.88 26.55
N GLN A 403 24.63 12.66 27.00
CA GLN A 403 24.14 13.01 28.36
C GLN A 403 24.05 14.52 28.67
N GLN A 404 24.26 15.37 27.68
CA GLN A 404 24.09 16.81 27.83
C GLN A 404 22.74 17.22 27.20
N PRO A 405 21.93 18.03 27.89
CA PRO A 405 20.68 18.51 27.36
C PRO A 405 20.91 19.44 26.16
N VAL A 406 20.08 19.26 25.14
CA VAL A 406 20.06 20.07 23.93
C VAL A 406 18.69 20.72 23.81
N GLU A 407 18.69 22.02 23.59
CA GLU A 407 17.45 22.78 23.37
C GLU A 407 16.85 22.40 22.02
N LEU A 408 15.56 22.06 22.07
CA LEU A 408 14.83 21.75 20.84
C LEU A 408 14.40 23.05 20.15
N PRO A 409 14.42 23.11 18.83
CA PRO A 409 13.89 24.27 18.11
C PRO A 409 12.38 24.41 18.41
N PRO A 410 11.85 25.66 18.45
CA PRO A 410 10.47 25.94 18.75
C PRO A 410 9.50 25.41 17.68
#